data_2fa2cc5164192b8027b19c37fcc20dfc
#
_entry.id   2fa2cc5164192b8027b19c37fcc20dfc
#
_cell.length_a   1.000
_cell.length_b   1.000
_cell.length_c   1.000
_cell.angle_alpha   90.00
_cell.angle_beta   90.00
_cell.angle_gamma   90.00
#
_symmetry.space_group_name_H-M   'P 1'
#
loop_
_entity.id
_entity.type
_entity.pdbx_description
1 polymer ?
#
loop_
_entity_poly.entity_id
_entity_poly.type
_entity_poly.pdbx_seq_one_letter_code
_entity_poly.pdbx_strand_id
1 'polypeptide(L)'
;MTLAPPGGARIAPPLTHFIPFFMDSTAKIRALNDALRTLTGEGKTYVTAGIAALPDAQQAEIMRRVFTYADFRPRNDPYGEHDFGTFEYDGKTIFWKIDYYDRELKFGSPDPANEAVTTRVLTVMLAEEY
;
A
#
# COMPACT_ATOMS: atom_id res chain seq x y z
N MET A 1 1.83 18.62 7.83
CA MET A 1 1.81 18.90 8.68
C MET A 1 1.63 19.13 9.10
N THR A 2 1.54 19.17 8.67
CA THR A 2 1.45 19.46 9.54
C THR A 2 1.19 19.85 10.01
N LEU A 3 1.29 20.06 9.89
CA LEU A 3 1.08 20.46 10.90
C LEU A 3 1.07 21.09 11.33
N ALA A 4 1.19 21.33 11.09
CA ALA A 4 1.21 21.91 11.91
C ALA A 4 1.11 22.58 12.06
N PRO A 5 1.17 23.01 11.93
CA PRO A 5 1.18 23.61 12.53
C PRO A 5 1.14 24.17 12.73
N PRO A 6 1.22 24.71 12.57
CA PRO A 6 1.38 25.23 13.20
C PRO A 6 1.26 25.47 13.73
N GLY A 7 1.37 25.65 13.55
CA GLY A 7 1.56 25.91 14.34
C GLY A 7 1.41 25.82 14.92
N GLY A 8 1.41 25.94 15.21
CA GLY A 8 1.49 25.85 16.12
C GLY A 8 1.13 25.55 16.65
N ALA A 9 1.32 25.33 16.67
CA ALA A 9 1.18 25.02 17.46
C ALA A 9 0.77 24.58 17.95
N ARG A 10 0.62 24.61 18.22
CA ARG A 10 0.31 24.17 19.06
C ARG A 10 0.15 23.77 19.69
N ILE A 11 0.38 23.68 19.33
CA ILE A 11 0.32 23.23 20.15
C ILE A 11 0.03 22.74 20.62
N ALA A 12 0.05 22.88 20.45
CA ALA A 12 0.01 22.45 21.09
C ALA A 12 -0.34 21.98 21.41
N PRO A 13 -0.41 21.97 21.42
CA PRO A 13 -0.59 21.46 21.91
C PRO A 13 -0.90 20.93 22.15
N PRO A 14 -0.88 20.94 22.14
CA PRO A 14 -0.96 20.31 22.41
C PRO A 14 -1.34 19.62 22.43
N LEU A 15 -1.40 19.50 22.40
CA LEU A 15 -1.55 18.89 22.50
C LEU A 15 -2.13 18.29 22.20
N THR A 16 -2.21 18.31 21.96
CA THR A 16 -2.46 17.89 21.70
C THR A 16 -2.92 17.38 21.15
N HIS A 17 -3.02 17.30 21.03
CA HIS A 17 -3.11 16.96 20.56
C HIS A 17 -2.98 16.46 20.07
N PHE A 18 -3.18 16.25 20.03
CA PHE A 18 -2.70 15.85 19.44
C PHE A 18 -2.56 15.02 18.71
N ILE A 19 -2.70 14.74 18.32
CA ILE A 19 -2.43 14.09 17.69
C ILE A 19 -2.01 13.95 16.74
N PRO A 20 -2.21 14.41 16.20
CA PRO A 20 -1.92 14.12 14.92
C PRO A 20 -0.64 14.33 14.48
N PHE A 21 -0.08 15.01 14.96
CA PHE A 21 1.10 14.95 14.57
C PHE A 21 1.79 13.74 14.94
N PHE A 22 1.11 12.96 15.58
CA PHE A 22 1.38 11.64 15.61
C PHE A 22 0.35 10.98 14.82
N MET A 23 0.49 10.94 13.55
CA MET A 23 -0.16 9.96 12.75
C MET A 23 0.43 8.67 13.23
N ASP A 24 -0.34 7.71 13.71
CA ASP A 24 0.23 6.46 14.15
C ASP A 24 0.85 5.74 12.96
N SER A 25 1.70 4.74 13.24
CA SER A 25 2.44 4.06 12.19
C SER A 25 1.52 3.40 11.17
N THR A 26 0.41 2.82 11.63
CA THR A 26 -0.54 2.17 10.74
C THR A 26 -1.11 3.14 9.72
N ALA A 27 -1.51 4.34 10.16
CA ALA A 27 -2.07 5.33 9.24
C ALA A 27 -1.03 5.80 8.22
N LYS A 28 0.23 5.93 8.64
CA LYS A 28 1.30 6.31 7.71
C LYS A 28 1.56 5.21 6.69
N ILE A 29 1.62 3.96 7.15
CA ILE A 29 1.81 2.82 6.26
C ILE A 29 0.68 2.76 5.24
N ARG A 30 -0.56 2.90 5.70
CA ARG A 30 -1.73 2.89 4.81
C ARG A 30 -1.64 3.98 3.77
N ALA A 31 -1.28 5.20 4.17
CA ALA A 31 -1.18 6.31 3.22
C ALA A 31 -0.10 6.05 2.16
N LEU A 32 1.04 5.50 2.56
CA LEU A 32 2.11 5.17 1.63
C LEU A 32 1.72 4.04 0.69
N ASN A 33 1.00 3.05 1.20
CA ASN A 33 0.52 1.94 0.38
C ASN A 33 -0.54 2.41 -0.62
N ASP A 34 -1.48 3.24 -0.18
CA ASP A 34 -2.48 3.81 -1.08
C ASP A 34 -1.83 4.64 -2.17
N ALA A 35 -0.80 5.41 -1.82
CA ALA A 35 -0.10 6.24 -2.81
C ALA A 35 0.59 5.38 -3.87
N LEU A 36 1.27 4.30 -3.46
CA LEU A 36 1.91 3.40 -4.44
C LEU A 36 0.86 2.75 -5.33
N ARG A 37 -0.19 2.20 -4.73
CA ARG A 37 -1.21 1.47 -5.48
C ARG A 37 -1.97 2.37 -6.45
N THR A 38 -2.14 3.64 -6.13
CA THR A 38 -2.82 4.60 -7.00
C THR A 38 -1.86 5.39 -7.89
N LEU A 39 -0.59 4.97 -7.95
CA LEU A 39 0.42 5.55 -8.83
C LEU A 39 0.81 6.98 -8.49
N THR A 40 0.65 7.38 -7.23
CA THR A 40 1.03 8.74 -6.79
C THR A 40 2.20 8.73 -5.83
N GLY A 41 2.70 7.55 -5.46
CA GLY A 41 3.79 7.41 -4.50
C GLY A 41 4.92 6.55 -5.03
N GLU A 42 5.94 6.37 -4.20
CA GLU A 42 7.12 5.63 -4.56
C GLU A 42 7.02 4.15 -4.21
N GLY A 43 7.69 3.35 -5.00
CA GLY A 43 7.75 1.91 -4.82
C GLY A 43 7.94 1.22 -6.15
N LYS A 44 7.89 -0.12 -6.11
CA LYS A 44 8.03 -0.94 -7.30
C LYS A 44 6.75 -1.73 -7.50
N THR A 45 6.38 -1.95 -8.74
CA THR A 45 5.21 -2.74 -9.10
C THR A 45 5.63 -3.85 -10.04
N TYR A 46 5.26 -5.08 -9.69
CA TYR A 46 5.56 -6.26 -10.50
C TYR A 46 4.29 -7.05 -10.74
N VAL A 47 4.29 -7.77 -11.85
CA VAL A 47 3.26 -8.79 -12.11
C VAL A 47 3.96 -10.13 -12.21
N THR A 48 3.27 -11.19 -11.81
CA THR A 48 3.81 -12.55 -11.91
C THR A 48 3.73 -13.06 -13.34
N ALA A 49 4.37 -14.20 -13.59
CA ALA A 49 4.35 -14.83 -14.90
C ALA A 49 2.92 -15.12 -15.37
N GLY A 50 2.04 -15.54 -14.46
CA GLY A 50 0.66 -15.85 -14.80
C GLY A 50 -0.11 -14.63 -15.29
N ILE A 51 0.11 -13.48 -14.67
CA ILE A 51 -0.50 -12.23 -15.12
C ILE A 51 0.13 -11.79 -16.44
N ALA A 52 1.46 -11.86 -16.54
CA ALA A 52 2.17 -11.43 -17.73
C ALA A 52 1.81 -12.25 -18.97
N ALA A 53 1.35 -13.47 -18.77
CA ALA A 53 0.94 -14.34 -19.88
C ALA A 53 -0.45 -14.03 -20.44
N LEU A 54 -1.21 -13.17 -19.76
CA LEU A 54 -2.56 -12.81 -20.23
C LEU A 54 -2.47 -11.78 -21.38
N PRO A 55 -3.51 -11.69 -22.21
CA PRO A 55 -3.55 -10.66 -23.24
C PRO A 55 -3.41 -9.26 -22.64
N ASP A 56 -2.82 -8.35 -23.39
CA ASP A 56 -2.54 -6.99 -22.91
C ASP A 56 -3.79 -6.28 -22.37
N ALA A 57 -4.92 -6.43 -23.05
CA ALA A 57 -6.15 -5.79 -22.62
C ALA A 57 -6.62 -6.31 -21.26
N GLN A 58 -6.41 -7.61 -21.00
CA GLN A 58 -6.77 -8.20 -19.71
C GLN A 58 -5.82 -7.73 -18.61
N GLN A 59 -4.53 -7.67 -18.92
CA GLN A 59 -3.57 -7.14 -17.96
C GLN A 59 -3.93 -5.70 -17.59
N ALA A 60 -4.28 -4.88 -18.57
CA ALA A 60 -4.65 -3.47 -18.33
C ALA A 60 -5.88 -3.37 -17.42
N GLU A 61 -6.89 -4.21 -17.66
CA GLU A 61 -8.09 -4.19 -16.81
C GLU A 61 -7.81 -4.67 -15.40
N ILE A 62 -6.97 -5.70 -15.24
CA ILE A 62 -6.57 -6.17 -13.91
C ILE A 62 -5.86 -5.04 -13.17
N MET A 63 -4.91 -4.37 -13.83
CA MET A 63 -4.18 -3.28 -13.19
C MET A 63 -5.10 -2.12 -12.83
N ARG A 64 -6.08 -1.80 -13.68
CA ARG A 64 -7.06 -0.76 -13.37
C ARG A 64 -7.82 -1.10 -12.08
N ARG A 65 -8.22 -2.35 -11.92
CA ARG A 65 -8.94 -2.80 -10.72
C ARG A 65 -8.05 -2.77 -9.47
N VAL A 66 -6.77 -3.04 -9.61
CA VAL A 66 -5.82 -2.88 -8.50
C VAL A 66 -5.72 -1.42 -8.10
N PHE A 67 -5.55 -0.52 -9.07
CA PHE A 67 -5.39 0.92 -8.81
C PHE A 67 -6.64 1.52 -8.17
N THR A 68 -7.82 1.01 -8.49
CA THR A 68 -9.08 1.54 -7.98
C THR A 68 -9.67 0.71 -6.85
N TYR A 69 -8.95 -0.28 -6.37
CA TYR A 69 -9.44 -1.16 -5.32
C TYR A 69 -9.76 -0.36 -4.05
N ALA A 70 -10.92 -0.62 -3.47
CA ALA A 70 -11.38 0.10 -2.29
C ALA A 70 -12.15 -0.78 -1.30
N ASP A 71 -12.17 -2.11 -1.52
CA ASP A 71 -12.96 -3.02 -0.70
C ASP A 71 -12.17 -3.46 0.54
N PHE A 72 -11.85 -2.50 1.39
CA PHE A 72 -11.11 -2.74 2.62
C PHE A 72 -12.07 -2.88 3.80
N ARG A 73 -12.02 -4.02 4.47
CA ARG A 73 -12.88 -4.35 5.60
C ARG A 73 -12.04 -4.94 6.71
N PRO A 74 -12.50 -4.92 7.97
CA PRO A 74 -11.72 -5.52 9.05
C PRO A 74 -11.36 -6.98 8.79
N ARG A 75 -12.18 -7.70 8.04
CA ARG A 75 -11.97 -9.12 7.77
C ARG A 75 -10.82 -9.38 6.81
N ASN A 76 -10.64 -8.52 5.81
CA ASN A 76 -9.58 -8.71 4.81
C ASN A 76 -8.43 -7.71 4.95
N ASP A 77 -8.57 -6.76 5.87
CA ASP A 77 -7.55 -5.75 6.14
C ASP A 77 -7.49 -5.53 7.65
N PRO A 78 -7.11 -6.58 8.41
CA PRO A 78 -7.25 -6.55 9.87
C PRO A 78 -6.38 -5.49 10.55
N TYR A 79 -5.27 -5.10 9.93
CA TYR A 79 -4.39 -4.09 10.52
C TYR A 79 -4.62 -2.70 9.93
N GLY A 80 -5.51 -2.58 8.95
CA GLY A 80 -5.82 -1.28 8.35
C GLY A 80 -4.69 -0.69 7.51
N GLU A 81 -3.77 -1.52 7.01
CA GLU A 81 -2.62 -1.03 6.24
C GLU A 81 -2.90 -0.91 4.74
N HIS A 82 -4.00 -1.48 4.26
CA HIS A 82 -4.31 -1.52 2.83
C HIS A 82 -3.18 -2.17 2.03
N ASP A 83 -2.69 -3.32 2.52
CA ASP A 83 -1.55 -4.00 1.93
C ASP A 83 -1.90 -5.26 1.15
N PHE A 84 -3.18 -5.58 1.02
CA PHE A 84 -3.62 -6.79 0.36
C PHE A 84 -5.05 -6.62 -0.16
N GLY A 85 -5.33 -7.19 -1.32
CA GLY A 85 -6.69 -7.25 -1.84
C GLY A 85 -6.85 -8.41 -2.82
N THR A 86 -8.10 -8.76 -3.07
CA THR A 86 -8.43 -9.84 -3.99
C THR A 86 -9.71 -9.50 -4.73
N PHE A 87 -9.81 -9.96 -5.96
CA PHE A 87 -11.03 -9.83 -6.75
C PHE A 87 -11.07 -10.90 -7.83
N GLU A 88 -12.27 -11.12 -8.38
CA GLU A 88 -12.47 -12.07 -9.46
C GLU A 88 -12.45 -11.34 -10.79
N TYR A 89 -11.76 -11.90 -11.76
CA TYR A 89 -11.75 -11.36 -13.10
C TYR A 89 -11.69 -12.51 -14.11
N ASP A 90 -12.70 -12.59 -14.96
CA ASP A 90 -12.75 -13.58 -16.06
C ASP A 90 -12.49 -15.00 -15.57
N GLY A 91 -13.16 -15.38 -14.46
CA GLY A 91 -13.04 -16.71 -13.89
C GLY A 91 -11.76 -16.97 -13.14
N LYS A 92 -10.94 -15.97 -12.92
CA LYS A 92 -9.67 -16.09 -12.21
C LYS A 92 -9.74 -15.27 -10.93
N THR A 93 -9.12 -15.77 -9.87
CA THR A 93 -8.96 -15.00 -8.63
C THR A 93 -7.63 -14.28 -8.69
N ILE A 94 -7.68 -12.96 -8.57
CA ILE A 94 -6.49 -12.11 -8.63
C ILE A 94 -6.17 -11.64 -7.22
N PHE A 95 -4.91 -11.70 -6.84
CA PHE A 95 -4.40 -11.15 -5.59
C PHE A 95 -3.45 -10.01 -5.90
N TRP A 96 -3.44 -9.00 -5.03
CA TRP A 96 -2.34 -8.05 -5.01
C TRP A 96 -1.89 -7.90 -3.57
N LYS A 97 -0.60 -7.66 -3.38
CA LYS A 97 -0.04 -7.46 -2.05
C LYS A 97 1.08 -6.44 -2.12
N ILE A 98 1.31 -5.76 -0.99
CA ILE A 98 2.43 -4.84 -0.85
C ILE A 98 3.31 -5.36 0.27
N ASP A 99 4.58 -5.57 -0.04
CA ASP A 99 5.60 -6.01 0.92
C ASP A 99 6.55 -4.85 1.22
N TYR A 100 7.12 -4.87 2.39
CA TYR A 100 8.01 -3.81 2.87
C TYR A 100 9.40 -4.37 3.04
N TYR A 101 10.30 -3.99 2.16
CA TYR A 101 11.70 -4.44 2.20
C TYR A 101 12.60 -3.28 2.61
N ASP A 102 13.82 -3.62 3.05
CA ASP A 102 14.84 -2.60 3.24
C ASP A 102 15.25 -2.03 1.88
N ARG A 103 16.10 -1.01 1.90
CA ARG A 103 16.46 -0.34 0.65
C ARG A 103 17.24 -1.23 -0.30
N GLU A 104 17.84 -2.30 0.19
CA GLU A 104 18.63 -3.23 -0.62
C GLU A 104 17.82 -4.45 -1.07
N LEU A 105 16.55 -4.53 -0.67
CA LEU A 105 15.66 -5.65 -1.01
C LEU A 105 16.15 -7.00 -0.48
N LYS A 106 16.89 -6.98 0.63
CA LYS A 106 17.43 -8.21 1.21
C LYS A 106 16.62 -8.73 2.39
N PHE A 107 16.11 -7.82 3.20
CA PHE A 107 15.38 -8.16 4.42
C PHE A 107 14.13 -7.30 4.52
N GLY A 108 13.26 -7.59 5.47
CA GLY A 108 12.13 -6.75 5.74
C GLY A 108 12.58 -5.37 6.21
N SER A 109 11.75 -4.36 5.96
CA SER A 109 12.06 -3.00 6.37
C SER A 109 12.09 -2.89 7.88
N PRO A 110 13.06 -2.15 8.45
CA PRO A 110 13.09 -1.91 9.89
C PRO A 110 11.97 -0.98 10.36
N ASP A 111 11.38 -0.20 9.44
CA ASP A 111 10.30 0.71 9.78
C ASP A 111 9.45 1.01 8.54
N PRO A 112 8.40 0.23 8.29
CA PRO A 112 7.56 0.43 7.09
C PRO A 112 6.87 1.78 7.01
N ALA A 113 6.79 2.52 8.10
CA ALA A 113 6.21 3.87 8.09
C ALA A 113 7.21 4.93 7.63
N ASN A 114 8.48 4.55 7.46
CA ASN A 114 9.54 5.47 7.07
C ASN A 114 10.00 5.16 5.66
N GLU A 115 9.65 6.01 4.69
CA GLU A 115 10.02 5.83 3.30
C GLU A 115 11.52 5.81 3.09
N ALA A 116 12.27 6.51 3.94
CA ALA A 116 13.72 6.62 3.75
C ALA A 116 14.42 5.27 3.92
N VAL A 117 13.83 4.34 4.67
CA VAL A 117 14.43 3.04 4.94
C VAL A 117 13.61 1.88 4.35
N THR A 118 12.61 2.17 3.53
CA THR A 118 11.69 1.16 3.01
C THR A 118 11.60 1.22 1.50
N THR A 119 11.69 0.04 0.87
CA THR A 119 11.29 -0.14 -0.52
C THR A 119 9.99 -0.93 -0.50
N ARG A 120 8.91 -0.29 -0.93
CA ARG A 120 7.61 -0.95 -1.06
C ARG A 120 7.51 -1.65 -2.38
N VAL A 121 6.96 -2.86 -2.37
CA VAL A 121 6.82 -3.65 -3.60
C VAL A 121 5.39 -4.13 -3.69
N LEU A 122 4.70 -3.67 -4.71
CA LEU A 122 3.35 -4.12 -5.05
C LEU A 122 3.49 -5.27 -6.04
N THR A 123 2.92 -6.41 -5.73
CA THR A 123 2.91 -7.57 -6.65
C THR A 123 1.48 -7.94 -6.96
N VAL A 124 1.18 -8.10 -8.25
CA VAL A 124 -0.13 -8.55 -8.73
C VAL A 124 0.04 -9.95 -9.28
N MET A 125 -0.81 -10.88 -8.85
CA MET A 125 -0.62 -12.29 -9.15
C MET A 125 -1.95 -13.02 -9.28
N LEU A 126 -1.93 -14.20 -9.92
CA LEU A 126 -3.03 -15.13 -9.79
C LEU A 126 -2.99 -15.74 -8.39
N ALA A 127 -4.16 -16.02 -7.80
CA ALA A 127 -4.20 -16.58 -6.46
C ALA A 127 -3.38 -17.86 -6.34
N GLU A 128 -3.35 -18.66 -7.40
CA GLU A 128 -2.61 -19.92 -7.40
C GLU A 128 -1.10 -19.73 -7.40
N GLU A 129 -0.63 -18.53 -7.63
CA GLU A 129 0.80 -18.21 -7.61
C GLU A 129 1.27 -17.68 -6.26
N TYR A 130 0.35 -17.53 -5.33
CA TYR A 130 0.67 -16.95 -4.01
C TYR A 130 1.55 -17.86 -3.15
#